data_8be25d631ba3f582b8e928416c992cb1
#
_entry.id   8be25d631ba3f582b8e928416c992cb1
#
_cell.length_a   1.000
_cell.length_b   1.000
_cell.length_c   1.000
_cell.angle_alpha   90.00
_cell.angle_beta   90.00
_cell.angle_gamma   90.00
#
_symmetry.space_group_name_H-M   'P 1'
#
loop_
_entity.id
_entity.type
_entity.pdbx_description
1 polymer ?
#
loop_
_entity_poly.entity_id
_entity_poly.type
_entity_poly.pdbx_seq_one_letter_code
_entity_poly.pdbx_strand_id
1 'polypeptide(L)'
;METKLDGKTLDIEGENIEKLKTIFPEVFTEGKVDFEKLKQVLGNYVEDSNERYNFTWNGKGQALRLSQTPSLGTLRPCREESKNWDTTENLYIEGDNLEVLKLLQKSYYGKVKAIYIDPPYNTG
;
A
#
# COMPACT_ATOMS: atom_id res chain seq x y z
N MET A 1 12.25 23.51 -9.31
CA MET A 1 11.12 22.91 -10.05
C MET A 1 10.04 22.56 -9.04
N GLU A 2 8.97 23.34 -8.98
CA GLU A 2 7.86 23.04 -8.08
C GLU A 2 7.19 21.76 -8.54
N THR A 3 7.22 20.74 -7.71
CA THR A 3 6.49 19.48 -7.95
C THR A 3 5.01 19.80 -7.79
N LYS A 4 4.30 19.89 -8.89
CA LYS A 4 2.85 20.12 -8.90
C LYS A 4 2.19 18.93 -8.20
N LEU A 5 1.57 19.18 -7.04
CA LEU A 5 0.81 18.16 -6.31
C LEU A 5 -0.37 17.73 -7.19
N ASP A 6 -0.40 16.47 -7.60
CA ASP A 6 -1.43 15.91 -8.47
C ASP A 6 -2.72 15.51 -7.73
N GLY A 7 -2.76 15.72 -6.41
CA GLY A 7 -3.90 15.38 -5.56
C GLY A 7 -4.11 13.90 -5.30
N LYS A 8 -3.25 13.03 -5.81
CA LYS A 8 -3.33 11.57 -5.60
C LYS A 8 -2.55 11.13 -4.36
N THR A 9 -2.87 9.96 -3.84
CA THR A 9 -2.03 9.25 -2.88
C THR A 9 -0.76 8.72 -3.56
N LEU A 10 0.17 8.15 -2.79
CA LEU A 10 1.41 7.60 -3.34
C LEU A 10 1.12 6.49 -4.36
N ASP A 11 1.81 6.53 -5.49
CA ASP A 11 1.88 5.42 -6.46
C ASP A 11 3.02 4.48 -6.06
N ILE A 12 2.73 3.59 -5.09
CA ILE A 12 3.74 2.66 -4.54
C ILE A 12 4.19 1.66 -5.61
N GLU A 13 3.30 1.24 -6.49
CA GLU A 13 3.63 0.32 -7.57
C GLU A 13 4.62 0.95 -8.54
N GLY A 14 4.35 2.17 -9.00
CA GLY A 14 5.25 2.93 -9.85
C GLY A 14 6.62 3.16 -9.20
N GLU A 15 6.64 3.54 -7.92
CA GLU A 15 7.89 3.72 -7.18
C GLU A 15 8.71 2.42 -7.09
N ASN A 16 8.06 1.28 -6.85
CA ASN A 16 8.73 0.00 -6.77
C ASN A 16 9.33 -0.41 -8.12
N ILE A 17 8.61 -0.18 -9.21
CA ILE A 17 9.10 -0.45 -10.57
C ILE A 17 10.31 0.42 -10.90
N GLU A 18 10.28 1.71 -10.56
CA GLU A 18 11.43 2.60 -10.80
C GLU A 18 12.66 2.20 -9.95
N LYS A 19 12.46 1.80 -8.70
CA LYS A 19 13.53 1.25 -7.86
C LYS A 19 14.12 -0.02 -8.48
N LEU A 20 13.28 -0.93 -8.94
CA LEU A 20 13.73 -2.17 -9.58
C LEU A 20 14.49 -1.91 -10.87
N LYS A 21 14.04 -0.96 -11.71
CA LYS A 21 14.76 -0.52 -12.91
C LYS A 21 16.14 0.06 -12.60
N THR A 22 16.26 0.78 -11.48
CA THR A 22 17.53 1.35 -11.06
C THR A 22 18.54 0.28 -10.65
N ILE A 23 18.06 -0.81 -10.00
CA ILE A 23 18.92 -1.88 -9.49
C ILE A 23 19.21 -2.92 -10.57
N PHE A 24 18.20 -3.34 -11.33
CA PHE A 24 18.28 -4.40 -12.34
C PHE A 24 17.62 -3.98 -13.66
N PRO A 25 18.19 -3.03 -14.41
CA PRO A 25 17.59 -2.58 -15.68
C PRO A 25 17.46 -3.71 -16.72
N GLU A 26 18.32 -4.71 -16.68
CA GLU A 26 18.34 -5.85 -17.59
C GLU A 26 17.16 -6.80 -17.46
N VAL A 27 16.43 -6.76 -16.34
CA VAL A 27 15.26 -7.64 -16.13
C VAL A 27 13.98 -7.10 -16.76
N PHE A 28 14.07 -5.99 -17.49
CA PHE A 28 12.91 -5.39 -18.15
C PHE A 28 12.90 -5.75 -19.65
N THR A 29 11.72 -6.14 -20.14
CA THR A 29 11.44 -6.37 -21.55
C THR A 29 10.18 -5.60 -21.92
N GLU A 30 10.29 -4.69 -22.90
CA GLU A 30 9.18 -3.79 -23.32
C GLU A 30 8.51 -3.03 -22.16
N GLY A 31 9.31 -2.60 -21.17
CA GLY A 31 8.82 -1.85 -20.02
C GLY A 31 8.18 -2.70 -18.92
N LYS A 32 8.14 -4.03 -19.07
CA LYS A 32 7.62 -4.99 -18.08
C LYS A 32 8.74 -5.81 -17.47
N VAL A 33 8.56 -6.25 -16.23
CA VAL A 33 9.49 -7.14 -15.55
C VAL A 33 9.41 -8.53 -16.16
N ASP A 34 10.55 -9.03 -16.60
CA ASP A 34 10.74 -10.40 -17.03
C ASP A 34 11.19 -11.24 -15.82
N PHE A 35 10.29 -12.04 -15.28
CA PHE A 35 10.55 -12.82 -14.06
C PHE A 35 11.61 -13.91 -14.26
N GLU A 36 11.75 -14.46 -15.46
CA GLU A 36 12.79 -15.46 -15.75
C GLU A 36 14.18 -14.82 -15.72
N LYS A 37 14.33 -13.63 -16.29
CA LYS A 37 15.58 -12.87 -16.19
C LYS A 37 15.88 -12.44 -14.76
N LEU A 38 14.86 -11.97 -14.01
CA LEU A 38 15.02 -11.60 -12.62
C LEU A 38 15.48 -12.80 -11.78
N LYS A 39 14.91 -13.97 -12.00
CA LYS A 39 15.32 -15.22 -11.37
C LYS A 39 16.77 -15.57 -11.69
N GLN A 40 17.20 -15.44 -12.93
CA GLN A 40 18.58 -15.69 -13.35
C GLN A 40 19.57 -14.74 -12.64
N VAL A 41 19.24 -13.46 -12.53
CA VAL A 41 20.07 -12.46 -11.85
C VAL A 41 20.19 -12.74 -10.35
N LEU A 42 19.11 -13.17 -9.71
CA LEU A 42 19.07 -13.48 -8.28
C LEU A 42 19.61 -14.87 -7.93
N GLY A 43 19.72 -15.77 -8.91
CA GLY A 43 20.30 -17.09 -8.75
C GLY A 43 19.60 -17.94 -7.68
N ASN A 44 20.36 -18.56 -6.80
CA ASN A 44 19.85 -19.46 -5.76
C ASN A 44 19.10 -18.77 -4.62
N TYR A 45 19.00 -17.43 -4.63
CA TYR A 45 18.22 -16.68 -3.64
C TYR A 45 16.74 -16.57 -3.99
N VAL A 46 16.32 -17.15 -5.12
CA VAL A 46 14.90 -17.23 -5.49
C VAL A 46 14.34 -18.55 -4.99
N GLU A 47 13.24 -18.48 -4.27
CA GLU A 47 12.56 -19.65 -3.78
C GLU A 47 11.65 -20.26 -4.85
N ASP A 48 11.90 -21.52 -5.19
CA ASP A 48 11.15 -22.31 -6.18
C ASP A 48 10.11 -23.25 -5.58
N SER A 49 9.92 -23.24 -4.25
CA SER A 49 9.03 -24.22 -3.61
C SER A 49 7.55 -23.92 -3.91
N ASN A 50 6.96 -24.78 -4.73
CA ASN A 50 5.52 -24.78 -5.02
C ASN A 50 4.64 -25.27 -3.85
N GLU A 51 5.22 -25.66 -2.71
CA GLU A 51 4.53 -26.31 -1.61
C GLU A 51 4.35 -25.44 -0.38
N ARG A 52 4.27 -24.12 -0.51
CA ARG A 52 3.95 -23.25 0.63
C ARG A 52 2.47 -23.13 0.84
N TYR A 53 2.02 -23.40 2.07
CA TYR A 53 0.70 -22.99 2.53
C TYR A 53 0.61 -21.46 2.52
N ASN A 54 -0.18 -20.92 1.62
CA ASN A 54 -0.48 -19.51 1.56
C ASN A 54 -1.88 -19.25 2.12
N PHE A 55 -1.98 -18.32 3.06
CA PHE A 55 -3.29 -17.84 3.49
C PHE A 55 -3.97 -17.10 2.34
N THR A 56 -4.99 -17.73 1.77
CA THR A 56 -5.74 -17.20 0.62
C THR A 56 -7.22 -17.17 0.91
N TRP A 57 -7.91 -16.19 0.34
CA TRP A 57 -9.36 -16.08 0.39
C TRP A 57 -9.87 -15.51 -0.94
N ASN A 58 -11.18 -15.62 -1.16
CA ASN A 58 -11.80 -15.03 -2.34
C ASN A 58 -11.70 -13.50 -2.28
N GLY A 59 -11.11 -12.88 -3.31
CA GLY A 59 -10.89 -11.44 -3.38
C GLY A 59 -9.54 -10.93 -2.88
N LYS A 60 -8.64 -11.78 -2.33
CA LYS A 60 -7.30 -11.36 -1.89
C LYS A 60 -6.53 -10.60 -2.97
N GLY A 61 -6.49 -11.13 -4.20
CA GLY A 61 -5.79 -10.48 -5.31
C GLY A 61 -6.41 -9.14 -5.70
N GLN A 62 -7.73 -9.00 -5.58
CA GLN A 62 -8.41 -7.73 -5.80
C GLN A 62 -8.06 -6.71 -4.71
N ALA A 63 -8.07 -7.12 -3.44
CA ALA A 63 -7.70 -6.26 -2.32
C ALA A 63 -6.26 -5.73 -2.45
N LEU A 64 -5.33 -6.59 -2.85
CA LEU A 64 -3.94 -6.20 -3.11
C LEU A 64 -3.84 -5.15 -4.23
N ARG A 65 -4.53 -5.36 -5.35
CA ARG A 65 -4.56 -4.35 -6.44
C ARG A 65 -5.17 -3.03 -6.00
N LEU A 66 -6.29 -3.09 -5.28
CA LEU A 66 -6.95 -1.89 -4.77
C LEU A 66 -6.07 -1.12 -3.77
N SER A 67 -5.31 -1.82 -2.93
CA SER A 67 -4.40 -1.16 -1.97
C SER A 67 -3.29 -0.36 -2.66
N GLN A 68 -2.86 -0.78 -3.85
CA GLN A 68 -1.82 -0.14 -4.64
C GLN A 68 -2.36 0.96 -5.57
N THR A 69 -3.66 0.96 -5.86
CA THR A 69 -4.28 1.96 -6.73
C THR A 69 -4.37 3.31 -6.00
N PRO A 70 -3.79 4.39 -6.54
CA PRO A 70 -3.85 5.71 -5.93
C PRO A 70 -5.29 6.22 -5.75
N SER A 71 -5.56 6.91 -4.66
CA SER A 71 -6.83 7.57 -4.37
C SER A 71 -6.75 9.07 -4.58
N LEU A 72 -7.86 9.67 -5.04
CA LEU A 72 -8.06 11.12 -5.14
C LEU A 72 -8.86 11.68 -3.96
N GLY A 73 -9.26 10.82 -3.02
CA GLY A 73 -10.01 11.23 -1.83
C GLY A 73 -9.23 12.14 -0.90
N THR A 74 -9.93 12.72 0.04
CA THR A 74 -9.35 13.51 1.14
C THR A 74 -10.11 13.28 2.43
N LEU A 75 -9.41 13.37 3.55
CA LEU A 75 -10.04 13.37 4.86
C LEU A 75 -10.67 14.74 5.13
N ARG A 76 -11.89 14.75 5.67
CA ARG A 76 -12.60 15.97 6.05
C ARG A 76 -12.61 16.12 7.57
N PRO A 77 -12.20 17.28 8.12
CA PRO A 77 -12.29 17.51 9.54
C PRO A 77 -13.77 17.61 9.98
N CYS A 78 -14.12 16.92 11.06
CA CYS A 78 -15.44 16.98 11.69
C CYS A 78 -15.30 17.58 13.10
N ARG A 79 -15.16 18.90 13.18
CA ARG A 79 -14.92 19.61 14.43
C ARG A 79 -16.11 19.51 15.39
N GLU A 80 -17.31 19.49 14.86
CA GLU A 80 -18.57 19.48 15.62
C GLU A 80 -18.73 18.20 16.47
N GLU A 81 -18.22 17.08 15.97
CA GLU A 81 -18.25 15.79 16.67
C GLU A 81 -16.94 15.49 17.42
N SER A 82 -15.94 16.33 17.25
CA SER A 82 -14.63 16.15 17.88
C SER A 82 -14.58 16.69 19.28
N LYS A 83 -13.87 15.98 20.16
CA LYS A 83 -13.61 16.42 21.53
C LYS A 83 -12.18 16.92 21.66
N ASN A 84 -12.01 18.09 22.26
CA ASN A 84 -10.70 18.71 22.47
C ASN A 84 -9.89 18.87 21.16
N TRP A 85 -10.54 19.30 20.09
CA TRP A 85 -9.97 19.39 18.74
C TRP A 85 -8.58 20.04 18.69
N ASP A 86 -8.40 21.16 19.39
CA ASP A 86 -7.17 21.94 19.33
C ASP A 86 -6.02 21.38 20.17
N THR A 87 -6.29 20.42 21.06
CA THR A 87 -5.31 19.90 22.02
C THR A 87 -5.08 18.40 21.94
N THR A 88 -5.96 17.65 21.29
CA THR A 88 -5.81 16.20 21.14
C THR A 88 -4.79 15.84 20.07
N GLU A 89 -3.98 14.82 20.34
CA GLU A 89 -3.12 14.18 19.35
C GLU A 89 -3.71 12.87 18.80
N ASN A 90 -4.91 12.49 19.28
CA ASN A 90 -5.60 11.28 18.85
C ASN A 90 -6.52 11.58 17.67
N LEU A 91 -6.59 10.66 16.73
CA LEU A 91 -7.44 10.74 15.56
C LEU A 91 -8.44 9.58 15.55
N TYR A 92 -9.71 9.92 15.35
CA TYR A 92 -10.75 8.97 14.97
C TYR A 92 -11.12 9.22 13.51
N ILE A 93 -11.02 8.20 12.66
CA ILE A 93 -11.26 8.34 11.23
C ILE A 93 -12.32 7.32 10.83
N GLU A 94 -13.40 7.79 10.22
CA GLU A 94 -14.49 6.98 9.73
C GLU A 94 -14.47 6.92 8.21
N GLY A 95 -14.61 5.70 7.65
CA GLY A 95 -14.64 5.48 6.23
C GLY A 95 -14.29 4.04 5.84
N ASP A 96 -14.21 3.78 4.54
CA ASP A 96 -13.67 2.52 4.04
C ASP A 96 -12.21 2.35 4.45
N ASN A 97 -11.88 1.24 5.10
CA ASN A 97 -10.54 1.01 5.66
C ASN A 97 -9.44 1.15 4.62
N LEU A 98 -9.64 0.59 3.44
CA LEU A 98 -8.62 0.59 2.39
C LEU A 98 -8.37 1.99 1.86
N GLU A 99 -9.42 2.77 1.61
CA GLU A 99 -9.32 4.16 1.16
C GLU A 99 -8.71 5.05 2.23
N VAL A 100 -9.13 4.92 3.50
CA VAL A 100 -8.56 5.68 4.61
C VAL A 100 -7.06 5.43 4.76
N LEU A 101 -6.63 4.17 4.72
CA LEU A 101 -5.21 3.82 4.83
C LEU A 101 -4.38 4.40 3.69
N LYS A 102 -4.90 4.46 2.47
CA LYS A 102 -4.25 5.16 1.35
C LYS A 102 -4.07 6.65 1.64
N LEU A 103 -5.10 7.31 2.15
CA LEU A 103 -5.06 8.74 2.47
C LEU A 103 -4.05 9.06 3.58
N LEU A 104 -3.83 8.12 4.51
CA LEU A 104 -2.86 8.26 5.59
C LEU A 104 -1.41 8.10 5.13
N GLN A 105 -1.14 7.52 3.97
CA GLN A 105 0.22 7.26 3.49
C GLN A 105 1.08 8.52 3.48
N LYS A 106 0.57 9.66 3.01
CA LYS A 106 1.35 10.90 2.90
C LYS A 106 1.92 11.38 4.25
N SER A 107 1.18 11.16 5.33
CA SER A 107 1.55 11.65 6.67
C SER A 107 2.21 10.59 7.56
N TYR A 108 1.87 9.31 7.37
CA TYR A 108 2.20 8.24 8.31
C TYR A 108 2.97 7.07 7.69
N TYR A 109 3.33 7.12 6.41
CA TYR A 109 4.11 6.05 5.78
C TYR A 109 5.41 5.79 6.55
N GLY A 110 5.60 4.55 6.99
CA GLY A 110 6.77 4.12 7.75
C GLY A 110 6.83 4.65 9.21
N LYS A 111 5.79 5.31 9.73
CA LYS A 111 5.77 5.89 11.08
C LYS A 111 4.95 5.10 12.10
N VAL A 112 4.17 4.13 11.65
CA VAL A 112 3.32 3.31 12.53
C VAL A 112 4.20 2.34 13.33
N LYS A 113 4.10 2.38 14.66
CA LYS A 113 4.88 1.51 15.56
C LYS A 113 4.14 0.24 15.94
N ALA A 114 2.83 0.29 16.07
CA ALA A 114 2.00 -0.85 16.45
C ALA A 114 0.62 -0.73 15.81
N ILE A 115 0.03 -1.87 15.45
CA ILE A 115 -1.32 -1.97 14.90
C ILE A 115 -2.09 -2.99 15.73
N TYR A 116 -3.21 -2.57 16.29
CA TYR A 116 -4.20 -3.45 16.93
C TYR A 116 -5.44 -3.52 16.04
N ILE A 117 -5.89 -4.73 15.72
CA ILE A 117 -7.08 -4.94 14.90
C ILE A 117 -8.14 -5.70 15.68
N ASP A 118 -9.39 -5.28 15.54
CA ASP A 118 -10.57 -5.94 16.07
C ASP A 118 -11.56 -6.14 14.91
N PRO A 119 -11.33 -7.15 14.04
CA PRO A 119 -12.17 -7.39 12.89
C PRO A 119 -13.54 -7.92 13.31
N PRO A 120 -14.61 -7.67 12.53
CA PRO A 120 -15.91 -8.26 12.78
C PRO A 120 -15.80 -9.79 12.67
N TYR A 121 -16.24 -10.48 13.71
CA TYR A 121 -16.31 -11.94 13.70
C TYR A 121 -17.55 -12.38 12.94
N ASN A 122 -17.39 -13.42 12.11
CA ASN A 122 -18.52 -14.07 11.47
C ASN A 122 -19.20 -14.99 12.51
N THR A 123 -20.16 -14.46 13.22
CA THR A 123 -20.95 -15.19 14.23
C THR A 123 -22.17 -15.88 13.62
N GLY A 124 -22.05 -16.43 12.42
CA GLY A 124 -22.99 -17.35 11.78
C GLY A 124 -24.38 -16.81 11.52
#